data_d7ce56fb1d077186b1933ea6ff676400
#
_entry.id   d7ce56fb1d077186b1933ea6ff676400
#
_cell.length_a   1.000
_cell.length_b   1.000
_cell.length_c   1.000
_cell.angle_alpha   90.00
_cell.angle_beta   90.00
_cell.angle_gamma   90.00
#
_symmetry.space_group_name_H-M   'P 1'
#
loop_
_entity.id
_entity.type
_entity.pdbx_description
1 polymer ?
#
loop_
_entity_poly.entity_id
_entity_poly.type
_entity_poly.pdbx_seq_one_letter_code
_entity_poly.pdbx_strand_id
1 'polypeptide(L)'
;MLIGYARVSTNEQPLDLQRDALLKAGVAAKDIYTDTVTGVTSERPGLQAALSHLREGDTFIVWRLDRLGRSLKHLLETVTRLQEHSVAFKSLTENLDTSTATGNLVFHIFGALAEFERNRITERTIAGLDAARARGRQGGRPRRNPASGKVALAKKMYRDRTLSIPEILKTLNISKATLYRWVNLGGGNRVKQ
;
A
#
# COMPACT_ATOMS: atom_id res chain seq x y z
N MET A 1 -28.46 -7.95 -13.22
CA MET A 1 -28.86 -8.00 -11.78
C MET A 1 -28.24 -6.80 -11.06
N LEU A 2 -28.78 -6.39 -9.87
CA LEU A 2 -28.17 -5.33 -9.06
C LEU A 2 -27.48 -5.97 -7.85
N ILE A 3 -26.20 -5.70 -7.66
CA ILE A 3 -25.42 -6.16 -6.50
C ILE A 3 -24.94 -4.93 -5.73
N GLY A 4 -25.23 -4.89 -4.42
CA GLY A 4 -24.90 -3.80 -3.53
C GLY A 4 -23.73 -4.12 -2.61
N TYR A 5 -22.93 -3.10 -2.29
CA TYR A 5 -21.88 -3.22 -1.30
C TYR A 5 -21.91 -2.06 -0.30
N ALA A 6 -21.83 -2.40 0.99
CA ALA A 6 -21.78 -1.45 2.08
C ALA A 6 -20.58 -1.73 2.99
N ARG A 7 -19.95 -0.67 3.52
CA ARG A 7 -18.79 -0.78 4.41
C ARG A 7 -18.89 0.21 5.56
N VAL A 8 -18.64 -0.26 6.77
CA VAL A 8 -18.53 0.58 7.97
C VAL A 8 -17.20 0.35 8.67
N SER A 9 -16.73 1.37 9.38
CA SER A 9 -15.72 1.20 10.44
C SER A 9 -16.44 1.04 11.78
N THR A 10 -15.77 0.45 12.77
CA THR A 10 -16.35 0.23 14.12
C THR A 10 -16.83 1.51 14.82
N ASN A 11 -16.43 2.69 14.35
CA ASN A 11 -16.75 4.01 14.94
C ASN A 11 -17.60 4.90 14.04
N GLU A 12 -18.07 4.45 12.86
CA GLU A 12 -18.81 5.26 11.91
C GLU A 12 -20.26 4.83 11.75
N GLN A 13 -20.98 5.66 11.01
CA GLN A 13 -22.44 5.62 10.73
C GLN A 13 -23.02 4.20 10.60
N PRO A 14 -24.25 4.01 11.09
CA PRO A 14 -24.89 2.70 11.07
C PRO A 14 -24.91 2.10 9.65
N LEU A 15 -24.58 0.82 9.56
CA LEU A 15 -24.68 0.03 8.33
C LEU A 15 -26.06 0.10 7.70
N ASP A 16 -27.08 0.28 8.56
CA ASP A 16 -28.48 0.33 8.17
C ASP A 16 -28.78 1.47 7.18
N LEU A 17 -28.17 2.65 7.36
CA LEU A 17 -28.39 3.78 6.45
C LEU A 17 -27.89 3.46 5.02
N GLN A 18 -26.77 2.76 4.88
CA GLN A 18 -26.25 2.34 3.58
C GLN A 18 -27.11 1.24 2.98
N ARG A 19 -27.54 0.27 3.80
CA ARG A 19 -28.45 -0.81 3.35
C ARG A 19 -29.77 -0.26 2.87
N ASP A 20 -30.37 0.65 3.61
CA ASP A 20 -31.65 1.28 3.23
C ASP A 20 -31.53 2.04 1.91
N ALA A 21 -30.43 2.76 1.70
CA ALA A 21 -30.16 3.43 0.43
C ALA A 21 -30.03 2.44 -0.74
N LEU A 22 -29.34 1.31 -0.54
CA LEU A 22 -29.20 0.26 -1.55
C LEU A 22 -30.54 -0.43 -1.83
N LEU A 23 -31.33 -0.73 -0.81
CA LEU A 23 -32.69 -1.29 -0.97
C LEU A 23 -33.61 -0.34 -1.75
N LYS A 24 -33.57 0.96 -1.42
CA LYS A 24 -34.32 2.00 -2.17
C LYS A 24 -33.89 2.13 -3.63
N ALA A 25 -32.62 1.84 -3.91
CA ALA A 25 -32.08 1.79 -5.28
C ALA A 25 -32.45 0.50 -6.04
N GLY A 26 -33.20 -0.42 -5.41
CA GLY A 26 -33.71 -1.65 -6.04
C GLY A 26 -32.79 -2.87 -5.84
N VAL A 27 -31.75 -2.80 -5.03
CA VAL A 27 -30.93 -3.98 -4.72
C VAL A 27 -31.71 -4.90 -3.78
N ALA A 28 -31.80 -6.20 -4.12
CA ALA A 28 -32.43 -7.17 -3.25
C ALA A 28 -31.59 -7.39 -1.97
N ALA A 29 -32.24 -7.58 -0.83
CA ALA A 29 -31.53 -7.72 0.47
C ALA A 29 -30.47 -8.83 0.50
N LYS A 30 -30.71 -9.93 -0.23
CA LYS A 30 -29.78 -11.06 -0.37
C LYS A 30 -28.54 -10.75 -1.21
N ASP A 31 -28.60 -9.72 -2.05
CA ASP A 31 -27.55 -9.30 -2.98
C ASP A 31 -26.78 -8.07 -2.44
N ILE A 32 -26.97 -7.74 -1.16
CA ILE A 32 -26.20 -6.70 -0.45
C ILE A 32 -25.10 -7.36 0.37
N TYR A 33 -23.86 -7.13 -0.02
CA TYR A 33 -22.66 -7.59 0.67
C TYR A 33 -22.12 -6.52 1.62
N THR A 34 -21.60 -6.93 2.77
CA THR A 34 -21.18 -5.98 3.79
C THR A 34 -19.82 -6.34 4.36
N ASP A 35 -19.01 -5.31 4.69
CA ASP A 35 -17.79 -5.46 5.45
C ASP A 35 -17.79 -4.51 6.65
N THR A 36 -17.36 -5.02 7.80
CA THR A 36 -17.02 -4.20 8.97
C THR A 36 -15.51 -4.19 9.11
N VAL A 37 -14.89 -3.02 8.88
CA VAL A 37 -13.42 -2.89 8.89
C VAL A 37 -12.98 -2.30 10.22
N THR A 38 -12.21 -3.08 10.99
CA THR A 38 -11.47 -2.58 12.14
C THR A 38 -10.11 -2.04 11.68
N GLY A 39 -9.52 -1.10 12.40
CA GLY A 39 -8.25 -0.46 12.00
C GLY A 39 -7.07 -1.42 11.77
N VAL A 40 -7.20 -2.68 12.20
CA VAL A 40 -6.17 -3.74 12.09
C VAL A 40 -6.38 -4.64 10.86
N THR A 41 -7.62 -4.89 10.45
CA THR A 41 -7.94 -5.81 9.34
C THR A 41 -8.21 -5.04 8.04
N SER A 42 -7.33 -5.27 7.07
CA SER A 42 -7.49 -4.69 5.73
C SER A 42 -8.30 -5.58 4.78
N GLU A 43 -8.68 -6.77 5.20
CA GLU A 43 -9.43 -7.72 4.38
C GLU A 43 -10.88 -7.30 4.22
N ARG A 44 -11.42 -7.55 3.04
CA ARG A 44 -12.80 -7.23 2.64
C ARG A 44 -13.48 -8.45 2.02
N PRO A 45 -13.79 -9.48 2.82
CA PRO A 45 -14.41 -10.69 2.30
C PRO A 45 -15.76 -10.43 1.64
N GLY A 46 -16.55 -9.48 2.15
CA GLY A 46 -17.80 -9.07 1.54
C GLY A 46 -17.63 -8.44 0.17
N LEU A 47 -16.62 -7.58 -0.01
CA LEU A 47 -16.30 -7.02 -1.32
C LEU A 47 -15.86 -8.11 -2.30
N GLN A 48 -14.99 -9.02 -1.87
CA GLN A 48 -14.54 -10.13 -2.71
C GLN A 48 -15.70 -11.02 -3.13
N ALA A 49 -16.59 -11.36 -2.20
CA ALA A 49 -17.80 -12.13 -2.49
C ALA A 49 -18.71 -11.38 -3.47
N ALA A 50 -18.96 -10.09 -3.27
CA ALA A 50 -19.73 -9.28 -4.20
C ALA A 50 -19.15 -9.33 -5.62
N LEU A 51 -17.84 -9.07 -5.75
CA LEU A 51 -17.14 -9.05 -7.05
C LEU A 51 -17.16 -10.42 -7.74
N SER A 52 -17.09 -11.52 -6.97
CA SER A 52 -17.13 -12.89 -7.54
C SER A 52 -18.53 -13.32 -8.04
N HIS A 53 -19.59 -12.67 -7.57
CA HIS A 53 -20.96 -12.94 -8.00
C HIS A 53 -21.41 -12.13 -9.21
N LEU A 54 -20.67 -11.07 -9.56
CA LEU A 54 -20.99 -10.21 -10.70
C LEU A 54 -20.82 -10.96 -12.03
N ARG A 55 -21.75 -10.73 -12.94
CA ARG A 55 -21.75 -11.25 -14.31
C ARG A 55 -21.86 -10.10 -15.31
N GLU A 56 -21.56 -10.36 -16.55
CA GLU A 56 -21.77 -9.43 -17.65
C GLU A 56 -23.22 -8.88 -17.67
N GLY A 57 -23.36 -7.58 -17.83
CA GLY A 57 -24.64 -6.88 -17.81
C GLY A 57 -25.19 -6.56 -16.41
N ASP A 58 -24.50 -6.97 -15.33
CA ASP A 58 -24.88 -6.60 -13.96
C ASP A 58 -24.48 -5.15 -13.63
N THR A 59 -25.07 -4.62 -12.56
CA THR A 59 -24.71 -3.30 -12.03
C THR A 59 -24.25 -3.44 -10.59
N PHE A 60 -23.05 -2.99 -10.29
CA PHE A 60 -22.47 -2.94 -8.95
C PHE A 60 -22.75 -1.56 -8.32
N ILE A 61 -23.43 -1.54 -7.17
CA ILE A 61 -23.95 -0.32 -6.54
C ILE A 61 -23.30 -0.12 -5.17
N VAL A 62 -22.84 1.10 -4.91
CA VAL A 62 -22.38 1.53 -3.58
C VAL A 62 -23.15 2.78 -3.15
N TRP A 63 -23.24 3.00 -1.85
CA TRP A 63 -23.84 4.23 -1.33
C TRP A 63 -22.97 5.46 -1.64
N ARG A 64 -21.63 5.35 -1.45
CA ARG A 64 -20.62 6.40 -1.69
C ARG A 64 -19.33 5.79 -2.20
N LEU A 65 -18.56 6.58 -2.99
CA LEU A 65 -17.28 6.16 -3.56
C LEU A 65 -16.26 5.75 -2.49
N ASP A 66 -16.23 6.45 -1.35
CA ASP A 66 -15.33 6.17 -0.23
C ASP A 66 -15.61 4.84 0.48
N ARG A 67 -16.79 4.25 0.27
CA ARG A 67 -17.11 2.90 0.76
C ARG A 67 -16.43 1.82 -0.08
N LEU A 68 -16.24 2.05 -1.38
CA LEU A 68 -15.56 1.12 -2.28
C LEU A 68 -14.04 1.30 -2.23
N GLY A 69 -13.53 2.50 -2.53
CA GLY A 69 -12.10 2.80 -2.60
C GLY A 69 -11.48 3.16 -1.26
N ARG A 70 -10.25 2.70 -0.99
CA ARG A 70 -9.39 3.21 0.11
C ARG A 70 -8.53 4.39 -0.36
N SER A 71 -8.38 4.51 -1.66
CA SER A 71 -7.71 5.61 -2.35
C SER A 71 -8.37 5.78 -3.70
N LEU A 72 -8.19 6.95 -4.32
CA LEU A 72 -8.70 7.19 -5.67
C LEU A 72 -8.15 6.16 -6.67
N LYS A 73 -6.86 5.79 -6.55
CA LYS A 73 -6.24 4.75 -7.37
C LYS A 73 -6.98 3.42 -7.25
N HIS A 74 -7.22 2.94 -6.04
CA HIS A 74 -7.90 1.66 -5.81
C HIS A 74 -9.35 1.70 -6.32
N LEU A 75 -10.05 2.84 -6.19
CA LEU A 75 -11.38 3.03 -6.75
C LEU A 75 -11.36 2.87 -8.27
N LEU A 76 -10.44 3.58 -8.94
CA LEU A 76 -10.29 3.53 -10.40
C LEU A 76 -9.96 2.11 -10.89
N GLU A 77 -8.99 1.45 -10.27
CA GLU A 77 -8.62 0.07 -10.60
C GLU A 77 -9.82 -0.89 -10.47
N THR A 78 -10.62 -0.72 -9.40
CA THR A 78 -11.80 -1.57 -9.18
C THR A 78 -12.87 -1.33 -10.24
N VAL A 79 -13.19 -0.07 -10.53
CA VAL A 79 -14.24 0.26 -11.51
C VAL A 79 -13.79 -0.06 -12.94
N THR A 80 -12.52 0.14 -13.29
CA THR A 80 -11.98 -0.29 -14.59
C THR A 80 -12.13 -1.80 -14.77
N ARG A 81 -11.80 -2.59 -13.76
CA ARG A 81 -12.00 -4.06 -13.80
C ARG A 81 -13.48 -4.44 -13.97
N LEU A 82 -14.42 -3.72 -13.35
CA LEU A 82 -15.85 -3.94 -13.56
C LEU A 82 -16.24 -3.69 -15.03
N GLN A 83 -15.75 -2.60 -15.62
CA GLN A 83 -15.99 -2.26 -17.03
C GLN A 83 -15.41 -3.29 -17.99
N GLU A 84 -14.19 -3.81 -17.71
CA GLU A 84 -13.55 -4.88 -18.50
C GLU A 84 -14.40 -6.17 -18.52
N HIS A 85 -15.21 -6.39 -17.46
CA HIS A 85 -16.15 -7.51 -17.37
C HIS A 85 -17.59 -7.12 -17.77
N SER A 86 -17.76 -6.00 -18.45
CA SER A 86 -19.08 -5.48 -18.88
C SER A 86 -20.07 -5.30 -17.71
N VAL A 87 -19.56 -4.94 -16.53
CA VAL A 87 -20.35 -4.64 -15.34
C VAL A 87 -20.41 -3.13 -15.15
N ALA A 88 -21.62 -2.58 -15.05
CA ALA A 88 -21.81 -1.16 -14.74
C ALA A 88 -21.55 -0.87 -13.26
N PHE A 89 -21.04 0.32 -12.97
CA PHE A 89 -20.82 0.79 -11.60
C PHE A 89 -21.69 2.01 -11.30
N LYS A 90 -22.32 2.02 -10.11
CA LYS A 90 -23.15 3.14 -9.67
C LYS A 90 -22.84 3.55 -8.23
N SER A 91 -22.66 4.85 -8.01
CA SER A 91 -22.59 5.47 -6.69
C SER A 91 -23.80 6.37 -6.46
N LEU A 92 -24.53 6.13 -5.35
CA LEU A 92 -25.81 6.79 -5.10
C LEU A 92 -25.64 8.25 -4.68
N THR A 93 -24.68 8.53 -3.81
CA THR A 93 -24.50 9.89 -3.26
C THR A 93 -23.88 10.84 -4.29
N GLU A 94 -22.88 10.38 -5.04
CA GLU A 94 -22.22 11.19 -6.07
C GLU A 94 -22.99 11.19 -7.40
N ASN A 95 -24.10 10.43 -7.46
CA ASN A 95 -24.92 10.30 -8.66
C ASN A 95 -24.10 9.90 -9.91
N LEU A 96 -23.11 9.05 -9.70
CA LEU A 96 -22.23 8.53 -10.75
C LEU A 96 -22.79 7.19 -11.24
N ASP A 97 -22.99 7.06 -12.55
CA ASP A 97 -23.49 5.83 -13.18
C ASP A 97 -22.74 5.57 -14.48
N THR A 98 -21.82 4.60 -14.47
CA THR A 98 -20.96 4.28 -15.62
C THR A 98 -21.70 3.58 -16.76
N SER A 99 -22.96 3.21 -16.59
CA SER A 99 -23.81 2.73 -17.70
C SER A 99 -24.19 3.86 -18.66
N THR A 100 -24.11 5.13 -18.21
CA THR A 100 -24.41 6.30 -19.02
C THR A 100 -23.14 6.89 -19.63
N ALA A 101 -23.23 7.48 -20.81
CA ALA A 101 -22.11 8.15 -21.47
C ALA A 101 -21.52 9.28 -20.59
N THR A 102 -22.39 10.05 -19.90
CA THR A 102 -21.96 11.13 -19.01
C THR A 102 -21.23 10.57 -17.77
N GLY A 103 -21.74 9.53 -17.12
CA GLY A 103 -21.11 8.93 -15.96
C GLY A 103 -19.78 8.26 -16.30
N ASN A 104 -19.70 7.65 -17.48
CA ASN A 104 -18.45 7.08 -17.98
C ASN A 104 -17.41 8.18 -18.25
N LEU A 105 -17.80 9.30 -18.87
CA LEU A 105 -16.92 10.46 -19.08
C LEU A 105 -16.40 11.00 -17.74
N VAL A 106 -17.28 11.22 -16.77
CA VAL A 106 -16.91 11.70 -15.43
C VAL A 106 -15.91 10.75 -14.76
N PHE A 107 -16.11 9.44 -14.89
CA PHE A 107 -15.17 8.45 -14.36
C PHE A 107 -13.79 8.55 -15.01
N HIS A 108 -13.70 8.72 -16.33
CA HIS A 108 -12.43 8.93 -17.03
C HIS A 108 -11.74 10.23 -16.62
N ILE A 109 -12.48 11.30 -16.34
CA ILE A 109 -11.91 12.56 -15.82
C ILE A 109 -11.28 12.32 -14.43
N PHE A 110 -11.92 11.59 -13.53
CA PHE A 110 -11.32 11.21 -12.24
C PHE A 110 -10.05 10.38 -12.43
N GLY A 111 -10.01 9.49 -13.43
CA GLY A 111 -8.83 8.72 -13.79
C GLY A 111 -7.66 9.60 -14.20
N ALA A 112 -7.91 10.51 -15.12
CA ALA A 112 -6.89 11.46 -15.60
C ALA A 112 -6.39 12.37 -14.46
N LEU A 113 -7.28 12.84 -13.58
CA LEU A 113 -6.90 13.66 -12.43
C LEU A 113 -6.01 12.91 -11.45
N ALA A 114 -6.33 11.65 -11.15
CA ALA A 114 -5.52 10.81 -10.26
C ALA A 114 -4.11 10.55 -10.83
N GLU A 115 -4.01 10.33 -12.12
CA GLU A 115 -2.74 10.17 -12.81
C GLU A 115 -1.92 11.46 -12.79
N PHE A 116 -2.55 12.60 -13.06
CA PHE A 116 -1.92 13.91 -12.97
C PHE A 116 -1.37 14.21 -11.58
N GLU A 117 -2.15 13.96 -10.52
CA GLU A 117 -1.68 14.14 -9.14
C GLU A 117 -0.49 13.25 -8.81
N ARG A 118 -0.51 11.98 -9.26
CA ARG A 118 0.60 11.05 -9.08
C ARG A 118 1.87 11.54 -9.77
N ASN A 119 1.74 12.01 -11.01
CA ASN A 119 2.88 12.52 -11.76
C ASN A 119 3.48 13.75 -11.08
N ARG A 120 2.65 14.69 -10.60
CA ARG A 120 3.10 15.84 -9.81
C ARG A 120 3.85 15.47 -8.53
N ILE A 121 3.39 14.46 -7.80
CA ILE A 121 4.08 13.97 -6.60
C ILE A 121 5.44 13.39 -6.99
N THR A 122 5.50 12.62 -8.06
CA THR A 122 6.73 12.02 -8.59
C THR A 122 7.74 13.09 -9.01
N GLU A 123 7.31 14.09 -9.79
CA GLU A 123 8.13 15.22 -10.19
C GLU A 123 8.72 16.00 -9.01
N ARG A 124 7.87 16.33 -8.01
CA ARG A 124 8.32 17.00 -6.78
C ARG A 124 9.33 16.15 -6.01
N THR A 125 9.13 14.84 -5.95
CA THR A 125 10.05 13.92 -5.28
C THR A 125 11.38 13.87 -5.98
N ILE A 126 11.41 13.75 -7.32
CA ILE A 126 12.63 13.75 -8.12
C ILE A 126 13.37 15.08 -7.95
N ALA A 127 12.68 16.21 -8.12
CA ALA A 127 13.28 17.52 -7.94
C ALA A 127 13.85 17.71 -6.52
N GLY A 128 13.15 17.23 -5.49
CA GLY A 128 13.63 17.24 -4.11
C GLY A 128 14.86 16.38 -3.88
N LEU A 129 14.92 15.19 -4.50
CA LEU A 129 16.09 14.30 -4.46
C LEU A 129 17.30 14.92 -5.18
N ASP A 130 17.09 15.53 -6.33
CA ASP A 130 18.17 16.17 -7.11
C ASP A 130 18.72 17.39 -6.37
N ALA A 131 17.85 18.21 -5.79
CA ALA A 131 18.26 19.31 -4.93
C ALA A 131 19.00 18.84 -3.66
N ALA A 132 18.63 17.69 -3.10
CA ALA A 132 19.33 17.10 -1.96
C ALA A 132 20.72 16.57 -2.37
N ARG A 133 20.81 15.91 -3.52
CA ARG A 133 22.08 15.42 -4.10
C ARG A 133 23.03 16.57 -4.43
N ALA A 134 22.53 17.64 -5.02
CA ALA A 134 23.29 18.86 -5.33
C ALA A 134 23.88 19.50 -4.04
N ARG A 135 23.21 19.36 -2.90
CA ARG A 135 23.70 19.78 -1.58
C ARG A 135 24.56 18.73 -0.86
N GLY A 136 25.03 17.69 -1.58
CA GLY A 136 25.88 16.64 -1.05
C GLY A 136 25.19 15.59 -0.14
N ARG A 137 23.85 15.63 -0.05
CA ARG A 137 23.10 14.62 0.73
C ARG A 137 22.99 13.33 -0.07
N GLN A 138 23.56 12.25 0.44
CA GLN A 138 23.40 10.92 -0.13
C GLN A 138 22.23 10.21 0.57
N GLY A 139 21.28 9.72 -0.21
CA GLY A 139 20.19 8.90 0.29
C GLY A 139 20.68 7.49 0.68
N GLY A 140 19.81 6.75 1.34
CA GLY A 140 20.07 5.39 1.77
C GLY A 140 20.49 5.28 3.24
N ARG A 141 20.75 4.04 3.68
CA ARG A 141 21.17 3.77 5.06
C ARG A 141 22.55 4.37 5.29
N PRO A 142 22.75 5.21 6.32
CA PRO A 142 24.05 5.78 6.65
C PRO A 142 25.11 4.68 6.76
N ARG A 143 26.26 4.89 6.11
CA ARG A 143 27.37 3.97 6.28
C ARG A 143 27.85 4.04 7.73
N ARG A 144 28.05 2.89 8.36
CA ARG A 144 28.61 2.87 9.71
C ARG A 144 30.02 3.45 9.68
N ASN A 145 30.24 4.44 10.55
CA ASN A 145 31.55 5.05 10.70
C ASN A 145 32.56 3.98 11.16
N PRO A 146 33.66 3.79 10.44
CA PRO A 146 34.76 2.88 10.88
C PRO A 146 35.35 3.19 12.26
N ALA A 147 35.21 4.46 12.69
CA ALA A 147 35.62 4.91 14.02
C ALA A 147 34.55 4.73 15.10
N SER A 148 33.35 4.16 14.79
CA SER A 148 32.37 3.88 15.83
C SER A 148 32.91 2.90 16.86
N GLY A 149 32.63 3.14 18.14
CA GLY A 149 33.21 2.34 19.25
C GLY A 149 33.01 0.82 19.08
N LYS A 150 31.86 0.37 18.56
CA LYS A 150 31.61 -1.05 18.26
C LYS A 150 32.50 -1.59 17.15
N VAL A 151 32.75 -0.82 16.09
CA VAL A 151 33.61 -1.25 14.98
C VAL A 151 35.07 -1.30 15.42
N ALA A 152 35.51 -0.30 16.19
CA ALA A 152 36.87 -0.27 16.75
C ALA A 152 37.10 -1.45 17.71
N LEU A 153 36.11 -1.75 18.57
CA LEU A 153 36.16 -2.89 19.49
C LEU A 153 36.19 -4.22 18.73
N ALA A 154 35.38 -4.39 17.70
CA ALA A 154 35.38 -5.58 16.87
C ALA A 154 36.73 -5.81 16.19
N LYS A 155 37.39 -4.76 15.69
CA LYS A 155 38.74 -4.84 15.12
C LYS A 155 39.77 -5.21 16.17
N LYS A 156 39.69 -4.65 17.38
CA LYS A 156 40.62 -4.98 18.49
C LYS A 156 40.45 -6.44 18.88
N MET A 157 39.24 -6.91 19.14
CA MET A 157 38.95 -8.30 19.49
C MET A 157 39.33 -9.30 18.39
N TYR A 158 39.16 -8.92 17.12
CA TYR A 158 39.55 -9.76 15.99
C TYR A 158 41.10 -9.89 15.83
N ARG A 159 41.84 -8.88 16.22
CA ARG A 159 43.35 -8.90 16.26
C ARG A 159 43.87 -9.68 17.44
N ASP A 160 43.10 -9.76 18.51
CA ASP A 160 43.43 -10.56 19.67
C ASP A 160 43.26 -12.05 19.33
N ARG A 161 44.39 -12.78 19.26
CA ARG A 161 44.42 -14.19 18.88
C ARG A 161 43.92 -15.12 19.99
N THR A 162 43.71 -14.62 21.21
CA THR A 162 43.20 -15.38 22.34
C THR A 162 41.68 -15.59 22.27
N LEU A 163 40.96 -14.75 21.51
CA LEU A 163 39.53 -14.80 21.36
C LEU A 163 39.12 -15.57 20.11
N SER A 164 38.19 -16.51 20.27
CA SER A 164 37.62 -17.24 19.15
C SER A 164 36.56 -16.40 18.42
N ILE A 165 36.34 -16.67 17.13
CA ILE A 165 35.30 -15.99 16.36
C ILE A 165 33.90 -16.08 17.01
N PRO A 166 33.43 -17.26 17.48
CA PRO A 166 32.15 -17.36 18.16
C PRO A 166 32.02 -16.48 19.40
N GLU A 167 33.05 -16.36 20.21
CA GLU A 167 33.06 -15.47 21.38
C GLU A 167 32.93 -14.01 20.99
N ILE A 168 33.64 -13.56 19.97
CA ILE A 168 33.54 -12.18 19.45
C ILE A 168 32.10 -11.90 18.96
N LEU A 169 31.49 -12.85 18.23
CA LEU A 169 30.14 -12.70 17.74
C LEU A 169 29.12 -12.58 18.86
N LYS A 170 29.28 -13.42 19.91
CA LYS A 170 28.41 -13.42 21.10
C LYS A 170 28.57 -12.13 21.90
N THR A 171 29.79 -11.69 22.16
CA THR A 171 30.09 -10.47 22.94
C THR A 171 29.54 -9.21 22.28
N LEU A 172 29.70 -9.11 20.95
CA LEU A 172 29.26 -7.92 20.20
C LEU A 172 27.81 -8.01 19.70
N ASN A 173 27.19 -9.17 19.86
CA ASN A 173 25.85 -9.47 19.33
C ASN A 173 25.74 -9.09 17.84
N ILE A 174 26.58 -9.69 17.00
CA ILE A 174 26.65 -9.45 15.57
C ILE A 174 26.80 -10.77 14.80
N SER A 175 26.38 -10.77 13.54
CA SER A 175 26.59 -11.91 12.65
C SER A 175 28.04 -11.99 12.16
N LYS A 176 28.48 -13.20 11.77
CA LYS A 176 29.79 -13.48 11.19
C LYS A 176 30.07 -12.58 9.97
N ALA A 177 29.09 -12.40 9.09
CA ALA A 177 29.18 -11.52 7.93
C ALA A 177 29.42 -10.05 8.33
N THR A 178 28.78 -9.60 9.41
CA THR A 178 28.95 -8.24 9.94
C THR A 178 30.35 -8.05 10.51
N LEU A 179 30.91 -9.02 11.24
CA LEU A 179 32.26 -8.97 11.79
C LEU A 179 33.29 -8.80 10.64
N TYR A 180 33.25 -9.68 9.64
CA TYR A 180 34.21 -9.62 8.53
C TYR A 180 34.09 -8.32 7.72
N ARG A 181 32.84 -7.83 7.50
CA ARG A 181 32.65 -6.54 6.87
C ARG A 181 33.26 -5.39 7.66
N TRP A 182 33.17 -5.41 9.01
CA TRP A 182 33.76 -4.35 9.85
C TRP A 182 35.26 -4.43 9.92
N VAL A 183 35.82 -5.61 9.95
CA VAL A 183 37.29 -5.82 9.95
C VAL A 183 37.87 -5.34 8.63
N ASN A 184 37.20 -5.58 7.49
CA ASN A 184 37.66 -5.16 6.17
C ASN A 184 37.41 -3.65 5.87
N LEU A 185 36.60 -2.96 6.67
CA LEU A 185 36.44 -1.51 6.61
C LEU A 185 37.75 -0.82 7.10
N GLY A 186 38.68 -0.60 6.20
CA GLY A 186 39.95 0.11 6.49
C GLY A 186 41.20 -0.73 6.38
N GLY A 187 41.30 -1.64 5.40
CA GLY A 187 42.50 -2.28 4.94
C GLY A 187 43.25 -3.08 6.01
N GLY A 188 42.91 -4.33 6.14
CA GLY A 188 43.64 -5.29 6.96
C GLY A 188 43.45 -6.68 6.37
N ASN A 189 44.15 -6.97 5.29
CA ASN A 189 44.25 -8.33 4.75
C ASN A 189 44.84 -9.25 5.85
N ARG A 190 44.00 -10.22 6.30
CA ARG A 190 44.59 -11.44 6.86
C ARG A 190 45.12 -12.23 5.65
N VAL A 191 46.41 -12.32 5.56
CA VAL A 191 47.09 -13.31 4.72
C VAL A 191 46.54 -14.68 5.16
N LYS A 192 45.98 -15.42 4.21
CA LYS A 192 45.60 -16.82 4.37
C LYS A 192 46.87 -17.61 4.67
N GLN A 193 46.96 -18.25 5.79
CA GLN A 193 47.68 -19.49 6.00
C GLN A 193 46.66 -20.62 6.12
#